data_07504c9167b5174b5ea34f3b87aaa554
#
_entry.id   07504c9167b5174b5ea34f3b87aaa554
#
_cell.length_a   1.000
_cell.length_b   1.000
_cell.length_c   1.000
_cell.angle_alpha   90.00
_cell.angle_beta   90.00
_cell.angle_gamma   90.00
#
_symmetry.space_group_name_H-M   'P 1'
#
loop_
_entity.id
_entity.type
_entity.pdbx_description
1 polymer ?
#
loop_
_entity_poly.entity_id
_entity_poly.type
_entity_poly.pdbx_seq_one_letter_code
_entity_poly.pdbx_strand_id
1 'polypeptide(L)'
;IGGNFVSWYGGFDSYMVARNIGNPIHSPSMGRKQKQEDMIEDIHYLPYLSWRDWIMTLGDYNIGVHLMRTHAAGTFAMNCAFHGIPCIGYYGLDTQEFLHPTTSVNVGDLEKAKEIAVKLRDDSDFYDECSKTSKTFFKKFYTEEAWKHHWNKQFIL
;
A
#
# COMPACT_ATOMS: atom_id res chain seq x y z
N ILE A 1 5.65 -1.23 5.34
CA ILE A 1 4.39 -0.56 5.66
C ILE A 1 4.40 0.88 5.19
N GLY A 2 3.25 1.38 4.72
CA GLY A 2 3.05 2.79 4.38
C GLY A 2 2.63 3.64 5.57
N GLY A 3 2.87 4.95 5.47
CA GLY A 3 2.48 5.92 6.49
C GLY A 3 3.35 5.91 7.74
N ASN A 4 3.14 6.93 8.56
CA ASN A 4 3.76 7.04 9.87
C ASN A 4 2.76 6.65 10.98
N PHE A 5 3.24 6.62 12.24
CA PHE A 5 2.47 6.16 13.40
C PHE A 5 1.50 7.19 14.00
N VAL A 6 1.28 8.32 13.34
CA VAL A 6 0.16 9.19 13.75
C VAL A 6 -1.18 8.49 13.44
N SER A 7 -2.16 8.70 14.30
CA SER A 7 -3.40 7.91 14.31
C SER A 7 -4.14 7.87 12.97
N TRP A 8 -4.15 8.98 12.23
CA TRP A 8 -4.86 9.06 10.95
C TRP A 8 -4.11 8.42 9.77
N TYR A 9 -2.79 8.21 9.86
CA TYR A 9 -2.03 7.48 8.84
C TYR A 9 -2.01 5.97 9.05
N GLY A 10 -2.50 5.48 10.20
CA GLY A 10 -2.68 4.06 10.46
C GLY A 10 -1.38 3.24 10.50
N GLY A 11 -0.25 3.86 10.82
CA GLY A 11 1.04 3.15 10.87
C GLY A 11 1.05 2.03 11.90
N PHE A 12 0.39 2.23 13.06
CA PHE A 12 0.29 1.18 14.08
C PHE A 12 -0.60 0.01 13.61
N ASP A 13 -1.76 0.30 13.02
CA ASP A 13 -2.62 -0.74 12.44
C ASP A 13 -1.86 -1.52 11.35
N SER A 14 -1.15 -0.80 10.49
CA SER A 14 -0.33 -1.41 9.42
C SER A 14 0.78 -2.30 9.98
N TYR A 15 1.44 -1.87 11.06
CA TYR A 15 2.45 -2.68 11.75
C TYR A 15 1.84 -3.96 12.34
N MET A 16 0.71 -3.84 13.03
CA MET A 16 0.02 -5.00 13.63
C MET A 16 -0.39 -6.05 12.59
N VAL A 17 -0.73 -5.62 11.38
CA VAL A 17 -1.04 -6.53 10.27
C VAL A 17 0.23 -7.09 9.64
N ALA A 18 1.25 -6.26 9.40
CA ALA A 18 2.50 -6.68 8.79
C ALA A 18 3.23 -7.76 9.58
N ARG A 19 3.13 -7.75 10.93
CA ARG A 19 3.70 -8.81 11.79
C ARG A 19 3.16 -10.20 11.47
N ASN A 20 1.98 -10.33 10.89
CA ASN A 20 1.41 -11.61 10.47
C ASN A 20 1.99 -12.11 9.14
N ILE A 21 2.65 -11.22 8.38
CA ILE A 21 3.38 -11.60 7.16
C ILE A 21 4.74 -12.18 7.52
N GLY A 22 5.45 -11.52 8.42
CA GLY A 22 6.79 -11.90 8.88
C GLY A 22 7.76 -10.73 8.89
N ASN A 23 9.02 -11.01 9.15
CA ASN A 23 10.12 -10.06 9.19
C ASN A 23 11.03 -10.21 7.95
N PRO A 24 11.76 -9.17 7.53
CA PRO A 24 11.81 -7.82 8.13
C PRO A 24 10.63 -6.91 7.74
N ILE A 25 10.20 -6.04 8.66
CA ILE A 25 9.21 -5.01 8.39
C ILE A 25 9.95 -3.69 8.15
N HIS A 26 9.69 -3.04 7.02
CA HIS A 26 10.28 -1.76 6.66
C HIS A 26 9.24 -0.65 6.61
N SER A 27 9.65 0.55 7.00
CA SER A 27 8.83 1.76 6.93
C SER A 27 9.64 2.92 6.34
N PRO A 28 9.06 3.73 5.44
CA PRO A 28 9.75 4.91 4.94
C PRO A 28 9.90 5.94 6.07
N SER A 29 11.01 6.66 6.07
CA SER A 29 11.17 7.82 6.95
C SER A 29 10.30 8.96 6.44
N MET A 30 9.26 9.30 7.23
CA MET A 30 8.33 10.39 6.90
C MET A 30 8.72 11.73 7.54
N GLY A 31 9.91 11.83 8.12
CA GLY A 31 10.40 13.02 8.81
C GLY A 31 9.62 13.39 10.09
N ARG A 32 8.64 12.58 10.49
CA ARG A 32 7.84 12.74 11.71
C ARG A 32 7.86 11.44 12.48
N LYS A 33 8.55 11.40 13.59
CA LYS A 33 8.65 10.23 14.46
C LYS A 33 7.88 10.50 15.75
N GLN A 34 7.00 9.56 16.11
CA GLN A 34 6.32 9.58 17.40
C GLN A 34 7.22 8.88 18.44
N LYS A 35 7.18 9.33 19.69
CA LYS A 35 7.97 8.68 20.76
C LYS A 35 7.69 7.18 20.91
N GLN A 36 6.44 6.79 20.66
CA GLN A 36 6.02 5.38 20.74
C GLN A 36 6.67 4.50 19.66
N GLU A 37 7.10 5.07 18.53
CA GLU A 37 7.79 4.34 17.47
C GLU A 37 9.17 3.84 17.93
N ASP A 38 9.81 4.53 18.86
CA ASP A 38 11.09 4.12 19.44
C ASP A 38 11.00 2.86 20.31
N MET A 39 9.78 2.48 20.70
CA MET A 39 9.50 1.28 21.49
C MET A 39 9.27 0.03 20.61
N ILE A 40 9.24 0.20 19.28
CA ILE A 40 8.99 -0.89 18.33
C ILE A 40 10.35 -1.31 17.76
N GLU A 41 10.85 -2.45 18.20
CA GLU A 41 12.18 -2.95 17.82
C GLU A 41 12.21 -3.62 16.45
N ASP A 42 11.07 -4.13 15.96
CA ASP A 42 10.97 -4.96 14.75
C ASP A 42 10.81 -4.16 13.46
N ILE A 43 10.89 -2.82 13.50
CA ILE A 43 10.76 -1.96 12.32
C ILE A 43 12.11 -1.42 11.89
N HIS A 44 12.43 -1.63 10.62
CA HIS A 44 13.58 -1.01 9.97
C HIS A 44 13.12 0.26 9.24
N TYR A 45 13.51 1.41 9.78
CA TYR A 45 13.23 2.70 9.13
C TYR A 45 14.21 2.93 7.99
N LEU A 46 13.66 3.11 6.79
CA LEU A 46 14.46 3.50 5.64
C LEU A 46 14.94 4.95 5.81
N PRO A 47 16.12 5.31 5.28
CA PRO A 47 16.55 6.70 5.24
C PRO A 47 15.57 7.52 4.39
N TYR A 48 15.63 8.86 4.50
CA TYR A 48 14.90 9.71 3.58
C TYR A 48 15.39 9.46 2.15
N LEU A 49 14.47 9.08 1.28
CA LEU A 49 14.73 8.78 -0.12
C LEU A 49 14.11 9.86 -1.00
N SER A 50 14.76 10.20 -2.11
CA SER A 50 14.11 10.95 -3.16
C SER A 50 12.91 10.16 -3.71
N TRP A 51 11.96 10.84 -4.37
CA TRP A 51 10.80 10.13 -4.93
C TRP A 51 11.22 9.01 -5.90
N ARG A 52 12.23 9.26 -6.72
CA ARG A 52 12.78 8.26 -7.66
C ARG A 52 13.37 7.05 -6.92
N ASP A 53 14.22 7.31 -5.94
CA ASP A 53 14.87 6.26 -5.17
C ASP A 53 13.85 5.46 -4.37
N TRP A 54 12.82 6.13 -3.83
CA TRP A 54 11.69 5.49 -3.16
C TRP A 54 10.96 4.50 -4.08
N ILE A 55 10.59 4.93 -5.29
CA ILE A 55 9.91 4.03 -6.24
C ILE A 55 10.79 2.85 -6.60
N MET A 56 12.08 3.06 -6.83
CA MET A 56 13.00 1.95 -7.15
C MET A 56 13.13 0.98 -5.98
N THR A 57 13.33 1.48 -4.77
CA THR A 57 13.47 0.67 -3.55
C THR A 57 12.19 -0.12 -3.25
N LEU A 58 11.01 0.45 -3.51
CA LEU A 58 9.74 -0.23 -3.26
C LEU A 58 9.62 -1.53 -4.07
N GLY A 59 10.23 -1.60 -5.25
CA GLY A 59 10.22 -2.80 -6.09
C GLY A 59 10.88 -4.03 -5.46
N ASP A 60 11.68 -3.87 -4.40
CA ASP A 60 12.34 -4.97 -3.69
C ASP A 60 11.44 -5.64 -2.64
N TYR A 61 10.22 -5.13 -2.44
CA TYR A 61 9.27 -5.66 -1.45
C TYR A 61 8.16 -6.49 -2.11
N ASN A 62 7.62 -7.43 -1.32
CA ASN A 62 6.59 -8.35 -1.82
C ASN A 62 5.18 -7.92 -1.43
N ILE A 63 4.96 -7.36 -0.24
CA ILE A 63 3.62 -7.01 0.25
C ILE A 63 3.66 -5.61 0.85
N GLY A 64 2.72 -4.76 0.43
CA GLY A 64 2.45 -3.45 1.01
C GLY A 64 1.35 -3.53 2.06
N VAL A 65 1.47 -2.76 3.15
CA VAL A 65 0.39 -2.59 4.14
C VAL A 65 0.25 -1.12 4.48
N HIS A 66 -0.92 -0.53 4.23
CA HIS A 66 -1.20 0.87 4.53
C HIS A 66 -2.65 1.07 4.96
N LEU A 67 -2.92 0.85 6.23
CA LEU A 67 -4.26 0.95 6.83
C LEU A 67 -4.58 2.39 7.24
N MET A 68 -4.58 3.30 6.27
CA MET A 68 -4.83 4.72 6.48
C MET A 68 -6.33 4.97 6.68
N ARG A 69 -6.66 5.69 7.78
CA ARG A 69 -8.05 6.02 8.16
C ARG A 69 -8.56 7.31 7.52
N THR A 70 -7.68 8.09 6.91
CA THR A 70 -8.01 9.38 6.31
C THR A 70 -8.34 9.20 4.84
N HIS A 71 -9.45 9.80 4.40
CA HIS A 71 -9.77 9.93 2.98
C HIS A 71 -8.87 11.00 2.36
N ALA A 72 -7.74 10.58 1.84
CA ALA A 72 -6.77 11.45 1.17
C ALA A 72 -6.16 10.73 -0.03
N ALA A 73 -5.67 11.47 -1.00
CA ALA A 73 -4.98 10.89 -2.15
C ALA A 73 -3.72 10.16 -1.69
N GLY A 74 -3.82 8.86 -1.48
CA GLY A 74 -2.73 7.99 -1.04
C GLY A 74 -1.92 7.50 -2.22
N THR A 75 -0.64 7.83 -2.26
CA THR A 75 0.25 7.36 -3.32
C THR A 75 0.85 5.99 -3.03
N PHE A 76 0.85 5.52 -1.78
CA PHE A 76 1.50 4.27 -1.41
C PHE A 76 0.88 3.05 -2.13
N ALA A 77 -0.45 2.91 -2.09
CA ALA A 77 -1.15 1.83 -2.79
C ALA A 77 -0.91 1.89 -4.32
N MET A 78 -0.90 3.10 -4.88
CA MET A 78 -0.60 3.31 -6.31
C MET A 78 0.85 2.91 -6.65
N ASN A 79 1.81 3.24 -5.80
CA ASN A 79 3.21 2.87 -5.98
C ASN A 79 3.39 1.34 -5.88
N CYS A 80 2.68 0.69 -4.98
CA CYS A 80 2.64 -0.77 -4.90
C CYS A 80 2.08 -1.39 -6.20
N ALA A 81 0.97 -0.86 -6.70
CA ALA A 81 0.33 -1.36 -7.92
C ALA A 81 1.21 -1.18 -9.16
N PHE A 82 2.00 -0.10 -9.24
CA PHE A 82 3.00 0.11 -10.30
C PHE A 82 3.97 -1.08 -10.41
N HIS A 83 4.43 -1.61 -9.30
CA HIS A 83 5.29 -2.78 -9.24
C HIS A 83 4.53 -4.12 -9.29
N GLY A 84 3.21 -4.10 -9.13
CA GLY A 84 2.41 -5.30 -8.96
C GLY A 84 2.54 -5.92 -7.57
N ILE A 85 2.84 -5.11 -6.56
CA ILE A 85 2.90 -5.52 -5.16
C ILE A 85 1.50 -5.44 -4.57
N PRO A 86 0.90 -6.54 -4.08
CA PRO A 86 -0.38 -6.48 -3.37
C PRO A 86 -0.29 -5.56 -2.16
N CYS A 87 -1.28 -4.66 -2.00
CA CYS A 87 -1.33 -3.72 -0.87
C CYS A 87 -2.59 -3.95 -0.05
N ILE A 88 -2.43 -4.20 1.25
CA ILE A 88 -3.53 -4.29 2.20
C ILE A 88 -3.84 -2.89 2.72
N GLY A 89 -5.10 -2.47 2.63
CA GLY A 89 -5.51 -1.14 3.06
C GLY A 89 -6.99 -1.05 3.43
N TYR A 90 -7.39 0.09 3.99
CA TYR A 90 -8.79 0.34 4.27
C TYR A 90 -9.55 0.86 3.05
N TYR A 91 -10.84 0.51 2.96
CA TYR A 91 -11.77 1.19 2.06
C TYR A 91 -11.86 2.69 2.38
N GLY A 92 -12.25 3.49 1.38
CA GLY A 92 -12.37 4.94 1.50
C GLY A 92 -11.22 5.71 0.87
N LEU A 93 -10.24 5.01 0.32
CA LEU A 93 -9.16 5.57 -0.46
C LEU A 93 -9.22 5.04 -1.89
N ASP A 94 -9.50 5.90 -2.86
CA ASP A 94 -9.71 5.53 -4.28
C ASP A 94 -8.62 4.63 -4.82
N THR A 95 -7.35 5.01 -4.59
CA THR A 95 -6.21 4.23 -5.07
C THR A 95 -6.12 2.85 -4.44
N GLN A 96 -6.58 2.69 -3.20
CA GLN A 96 -6.63 1.39 -2.54
C GLN A 96 -7.76 0.54 -3.09
N GLU A 97 -8.98 1.05 -3.11
CA GLU A 97 -10.16 0.30 -3.55
C GLU A 97 -10.08 -0.11 -5.01
N PHE A 98 -9.63 0.80 -5.87
CA PHE A 98 -9.52 0.56 -7.31
C PHE A 98 -8.39 -0.39 -7.67
N LEU A 99 -7.23 -0.22 -7.04
CA LEU A 99 -6.03 -0.95 -7.43
C LEU A 99 -5.89 -2.29 -6.69
N HIS A 100 -6.46 -2.37 -5.49
CA HIS A 100 -6.32 -3.54 -4.61
C HIS A 100 -7.67 -4.00 -4.03
N PRO A 101 -8.69 -4.24 -4.88
CA PRO A 101 -10.06 -4.53 -4.40
C PRO A 101 -10.13 -5.77 -3.50
N THR A 102 -9.33 -6.80 -3.79
CA THR A 102 -9.32 -8.08 -3.06
C THR A 102 -8.61 -7.97 -1.69
N THR A 103 -7.75 -6.97 -1.51
CA THR A 103 -6.98 -6.76 -0.29
C THR A 103 -7.39 -5.51 0.47
N SER A 104 -8.54 -4.93 0.13
CA SER A 104 -9.16 -3.82 0.84
C SER A 104 -10.14 -4.33 1.90
N VAL A 105 -10.12 -3.72 3.09
CA VAL A 105 -10.97 -4.09 4.22
C VAL A 105 -11.68 -2.86 4.80
N ASN A 106 -12.75 -3.08 5.58
CA ASN A 106 -13.43 -1.98 6.26
C ASN A 106 -12.50 -1.31 7.30
N VAL A 107 -12.71 -0.01 7.52
CA VAL A 107 -11.93 0.73 8.51
C VAL A 107 -12.10 0.10 9.90
N GLY A 108 -10.98 -0.27 10.51
CA GLY A 108 -10.93 -0.92 11.83
C GLY A 108 -11.02 -2.44 11.81
N ASP A 109 -11.28 -3.08 10.66
CA ASP A 109 -11.33 -4.53 10.53
C ASP A 109 -9.92 -5.13 10.44
N LEU A 110 -9.20 -5.08 11.56
CA LEU A 110 -7.84 -5.58 11.66
C LEU A 110 -7.76 -7.11 11.52
N GLU A 111 -8.77 -7.82 11.98
CA GLU A 111 -8.75 -9.28 11.89
C GLU A 111 -8.85 -9.73 10.44
N LYS A 112 -9.73 -9.11 9.65
CA LYS A 112 -9.79 -9.40 8.22
C LYS A 112 -8.50 -9.02 7.48
N ALA A 113 -7.88 -7.90 7.84
CA ALA A 113 -6.60 -7.49 7.28
C ALA A 113 -5.48 -8.50 7.61
N LYS A 114 -5.44 -9.06 8.84
CA LYS A 114 -4.50 -10.12 9.23
C LYS A 114 -4.74 -11.43 8.47
N GLU A 115 -5.99 -11.83 8.28
CA GLU A 115 -6.34 -13.00 7.47
C GLU A 115 -5.80 -12.85 6.04
N ILE A 116 -6.01 -11.68 5.42
CA ILE A 116 -5.49 -11.38 4.09
C ILE A 116 -3.95 -11.40 4.07
N ALA A 117 -3.31 -10.86 5.10
CA ALA A 117 -1.86 -10.86 5.22
C ALA A 117 -1.28 -12.28 5.24
N VAL A 118 -1.87 -13.16 6.04
CA VAL A 118 -1.50 -14.58 6.10
C VAL A 118 -1.76 -15.26 4.76
N LYS A 119 -2.89 -14.98 4.13
CA LYS A 119 -3.22 -15.56 2.83
C LYS A 119 -2.25 -15.11 1.72
N LEU A 120 -1.87 -13.83 1.69
CA LEU A 120 -0.87 -13.34 0.74
C LEU A 120 0.51 -13.98 0.95
N ARG A 121 0.84 -14.34 2.19
CA ARG A 121 2.10 -15.02 2.52
C ARG A 121 2.10 -16.50 2.10
N ASP A 122 0.99 -17.21 2.37
CA ASP A 122 0.95 -18.68 2.33
C ASP A 122 0.32 -19.25 1.04
N ASP A 123 -0.42 -18.45 0.27
CA ASP A 123 -1.15 -18.85 -0.94
C ASP A 123 -0.59 -18.07 -2.15
N SER A 124 0.29 -18.73 -2.91
CA SER A 124 0.94 -18.14 -4.08
C SER A 124 -0.06 -17.78 -5.19
N ASP A 125 -1.11 -18.56 -5.37
CA ASP A 125 -2.11 -18.31 -6.42
C ASP A 125 -2.92 -17.05 -6.08
N PHE A 126 -3.28 -16.89 -4.81
CA PHE A 126 -3.93 -15.68 -4.33
C PHE A 126 -3.03 -14.45 -4.45
N TYR A 127 -1.74 -14.59 -4.11
CA TYR A 127 -0.75 -13.53 -4.29
C TYR A 127 -0.67 -13.09 -5.76
N ASP A 128 -0.52 -14.04 -6.68
CA ASP A 128 -0.38 -13.79 -8.11
C ASP A 128 -1.64 -13.14 -8.69
N GLU A 129 -2.83 -13.56 -8.27
CA GLU A 129 -4.10 -12.93 -8.64
C GLU A 129 -4.15 -11.47 -8.20
N CYS A 130 -3.82 -11.18 -6.94
CA CYS A 130 -3.80 -9.82 -6.40
C CYS A 130 -2.76 -8.94 -7.11
N SER A 131 -1.56 -9.47 -7.35
CA SER A 131 -0.47 -8.80 -8.07
C SER A 131 -0.88 -8.45 -9.50
N LYS A 132 -1.41 -9.42 -10.23
CA LYS A 132 -1.89 -9.24 -11.61
C LYS A 132 -3.04 -8.23 -11.70
N THR A 133 -3.98 -8.29 -10.76
CA THR A 133 -5.12 -7.38 -10.69
C THR A 133 -4.65 -5.94 -10.50
N SER A 134 -3.82 -5.70 -9.50
CA SER A 134 -3.32 -4.34 -9.19
C SER A 134 -2.53 -3.75 -10.37
N LYS A 135 -1.66 -4.53 -10.98
CA LYS A 135 -0.85 -4.09 -12.14
C LYS A 135 -1.71 -3.81 -13.37
N THR A 136 -2.75 -4.61 -13.58
CA THR A 136 -3.70 -4.44 -14.70
C THR A 136 -4.49 -3.14 -14.53
N PHE A 137 -5.02 -2.89 -13.34
CA PHE A 137 -5.77 -1.67 -13.06
C PHE A 137 -4.89 -0.44 -13.06
N PHE A 138 -3.66 -0.54 -12.55
CA PHE A 138 -2.70 0.56 -12.67
C PHE A 138 -2.48 0.94 -14.14
N LYS A 139 -2.17 -0.02 -15.00
CA LYS A 139 -1.97 0.23 -16.44
C LYS A 139 -3.21 0.83 -17.11
N LYS A 140 -4.39 0.38 -16.72
CA LYS A 140 -5.65 0.83 -17.31
C LYS A 140 -6.04 2.27 -16.94
N PHE A 141 -5.68 2.72 -15.72
CA PHE A 141 -6.20 3.98 -15.18
C PHE A 141 -5.15 5.02 -14.82
N TYR A 142 -3.90 4.62 -14.55
CA TYR A 142 -2.88 5.49 -13.95
C TYR A 142 -1.62 5.67 -14.80
N THR A 143 -1.64 5.25 -16.08
CA THR A 143 -0.56 5.56 -17.03
C THR A 143 -0.84 6.86 -17.78
N GLU A 144 0.20 7.40 -18.39
CA GLU A 144 0.08 8.59 -19.24
C GLU A 144 -0.84 8.34 -20.43
N GLU A 145 -0.80 7.15 -21.02
CA GLU A 145 -1.66 6.74 -22.12
C GLU A 145 -3.13 6.68 -21.69
N ALA A 146 -3.39 6.10 -20.50
CA ALA A 146 -4.73 6.06 -19.93
C ALA A 146 -5.27 7.48 -19.67
N TRP A 147 -4.44 8.35 -19.11
CA TRP A 147 -4.79 9.75 -18.88
C TRP A 147 -5.13 10.47 -20.19
N LYS A 148 -4.28 10.37 -21.21
CA LYS A 148 -4.52 10.96 -22.54
C LYS A 148 -5.80 10.45 -23.17
N HIS A 149 -6.05 9.14 -23.06
CA HIS A 149 -7.27 8.54 -23.60
C HIS A 149 -8.54 9.09 -22.93
N HIS A 150 -8.56 9.19 -21.60
CA HIS A 150 -9.70 9.73 -20.87
C HIS A 150 -9.89 11.23 -21.10
N TRP A 151 -8.80 12.00 -21.17
CA TRP A 151 -8.83 13.42 -21.47
C TRP A 151 -9.45 13.67 -22.85
N ASN A 152 -8.96 12.98 -23.88
CA ASN A 152 -9.45 13.15 -25.24
C ASN A 152 -10.95 12.81 -25.37
N LYS A 153 -11.44 11.82 -24.63
CA LYS A 153 -12.88 11.49 -24.62
C LYS A 153 -13.76 12.57 -24.01
N GLN A 154 -13.24 13.35 -23.07
CA GLN A 154 -14.03 14.36 -22.35
C GLN A 154 -13.99 15.74 -23.01
N PHE A 155 -12.92 16.06 -23.73
CA PHE A 155 -12.63 17.40 -24.21
C PHE A 155 -12.50 17.55 -25.74
N ILE A 156 -12.52 16.45 -26.49
CA ILE A 156 -12.65 16.51 -27.96
C ILE A 156 -14.13 16.28 -28.29
N LEU A 157 -14.83 17.38 -28.50
CA LEU A 157 -16.16 17.45 -29.09
C LEU A 157 -16.06 17.24 -30.61
#